data_efce256bd915b9e8f50da7c868ee425d
#
_entry.id   efce256bd915b9e8f50da7c868ee425d
#
_cell.length_a   1.000
_cell.length_b   1.000
_cell.length_c   1.000
_cell.angle_alpha   90.00
_cell.angle_beta   90.00
_cell.angle_gamma   90.00
#
_symmetry.space_group_name_H-M   'P 1'
#
loop_
_entity.id
_entity.type
_entity.pdbx_description
1 polymer ?
#
loop_
_entity_poly.entity_id
_entity_poly.type
_entity_poly.pdbx_seq_one_letter_code
_entity_poly.pdbx_strand_id
1 'polypeptide(L)'
;LVLGQVDAMSADSPITEYAISKQSDKIEAAGKTFDIAPYGIAVNKGAPLTDVIKNTLQALIDDGTYTKILTKWGVQDGGVTAADVNAASKQ
;
A
#
# COMPACT_ATOMS: atom_id res chain seq x y z
N LEU A 1 -6.87 -13.48 -16.57
CA LEU A 1 -7.76 -14.02 -15.52
C LEU A 1 -9.22 -13.90 -15.90
N VAL A 2 -9.70 -12.70 -16.17
CA VAL A 2 -11.11 -12.46 -16.54
C VAL A 2 -11.50 -13.18 -17.83
N LEU A 3 -10.58 -13.31 -18.78
CA LEU A 3 -10.80 -14.03 -20.05
C LEU A 3 -10.63 -15.54 -19.93
N GLY A 4 -10.33 -16.08 -18.75
CA GLY A 4 -10.20 -17.51 -18.53
C GLY A 4 -8.89 -18.14 -18.98
N GLN A 5 -7.89 -17.34 -19.33
CA GLN A 5 -6.57 -17.86 -19.76
C GLN A 5 -5.71 -18.34 -18.61
N VAL A 6 -5.95 -17.85 -17.40
CA VAL A 6 -5.31 -18.25 -16.14
C VAL A 6 -6.36 -18.36 -15.05
N ASP A 7 -6.07 -19.18 -14.04
CA ASP A 7 -7.02 -19.42 -12.93
C ASP A 7 -6.82 -18.46 -11.77
N ALA A 8 -5.61 -17.92 -11.60
CA ALA A 8 -5.28 -17.00 -10.53
C ALA A 8 -4.17 -16.04 -10.95
N MET A 9 -4.09 -14.91 -10.27
CA MET A 9 -3.06 -13.89 -10.47
C MET A 9 -2.54 -13.43 -9.11
N SER A 10 -1.27 -13.12 -9.01
CA SER A 10 -0.65 -12.52 -7.82
C SER A 10 0.06 -11.23 -8.20
N ALA A 11 -0.15 -10.19 -7.43
CA ALA A 11 0.51 -8.90 -7.58
C ALA A 11 0.44 -8.14 -6.25
N ASP A 12 1.04 -6.97 -6.20
CA ASP A 12 0.97 -6.11 -5.02
C ASP A 12 -0.47 -5.80 -4.62
N SER A 13 -0.74 -5.78 -3.32
CA SER A 13 -2.10 -5.65 -2.81
C SER A 13 -2.85 -4.41 -3.33
N PRO A 14 -2.28 -3.20 -3.43
CA PRO A 14 -3.01 -2.07 -4.00
C PRO A 14 -3.45 -2.29 -5.44
N ILE A 15 -2.65 -3.00 -6.24
CA ILE A 15 -2.97 -3.33 -7.63
C ILE A 15 -4.11 -4.33 -7.71
N THR A 16 -4.03 -5.40 -6.91
CA THR A 16 -5.07 -6.43 -6.88
C THR A 16 -6.39 -5.88 -6.33
N GLU A 17 -6.36 -5.12 -5.26
CA GLU A 17 -7.56 -4.50 -4.67
C GLU A 17 -8.23 -3.52 -5.64
N TYR A 18 -7.45 -2.73 -6.38
CA TYR A 18 -8.00 -1.85 -7.41
C TYR A 18 -8.67 -2.65 -8.53
N ALA A 19 -8.03 -3.72 -9.02
CA ALA A 19 -8.60 -4.58 -10.05
C ALA A 19 -9.92 -5.22 -9.58
N ILE A 20 -9.97 -5.70 -8.34
CA ILE A 20 -11.18 -6.27 -7.73
C ILE A 20 -12.28 -5.19 -7.67
N SER A 21 -11.95 -3.98 -7.27
CA SER A 21 -12.94 -2.88 -7.21
C SER A 21 -13.58 -2.56 -8.56
N LYS A 22 -12.87 -2.85 -9.66
CA LYS A 22 -13.36 -2.62 -11.03
C LYS A 22 -14.07 -3.84 -11.64
N GLN A 23 -13.83 -5.03 -11.12
CA GLN A 23 -14.31 -6.30 -11.68
C GLN A 23 -14.88 -7.21 -10.56
N SER A 24 -15.56 -6.64 -9.58
CA SER A 24 -16.04 -7.35 -8.39
C SER A 24 -17.03 -8.47 -8.69
N ASP A 25 -17.65 -8.45 -9.87
CA ASP A 25 -18.55 -9.49 -10.34
C ASP A 25 -17.82 -10.70 -10.99
N LYS A 26 -16.51 -10.58 -11.23
CA LYS A 26 -15.73 -11.58 -11.98
C LYS A 26 -14.51 -12.11 -11.23
N ILE A 27 -13.94 -11.32 -10.31
CA ILE A 27 -12.74 -11.68 -9.58
C ILE A 27 -12.90 -11.33 -8.09
N GLU A 28 -12.25 -12.11 -7.26
CA GLU A 28 -12.24 -11.91 -5.81
C GLU A 28 -10.84 -12.15 -5.23
N ALA A 29 -10.60 -11.65 -4.03
CA ALA A 29 -9.36 -11.92 -3.31
C ALA A 29 -9.40 -13.34 -2.74
N ALA A 30 -8.28 -14.06 -2.82
CA ALA A 30 -8.12 -15.41 -2.29
C ALA A 30 -6.95 -15.46 -1.31
N GLY A 31 -7.19 -16.00 -0.12
CA GLY A 31 -6.16 -16.15 0.90
C GLY A 31 -5.82 -14.84 1.63
N LYS A 32 -4.65 -14.85 2.25
CA LYS A 32 -4.13 -13.70 3.00
C LYS A 32 -2.92 -13.10 2.29
N THR A 33 -2.67 -11.81 2.53
CA THR A 33 -1.46 -11.15 2.04
C THR A 33 -0.20 -11.86 2.54
N PHE A 34 0.76 -12.06 1.67
CA PHE A 34 2.05 -12.70 1.95
C PHE A 34 3.19 -11.87 1.35
N ASP A 35 4.43 -12.16 1.74
CA ASP A 35 5.63 -11.44 1.31
C ASP A 35 5.49 -9.92 1.53
N ILE A 36 5.07 -9.55 2.75
CA ILE A 36 4.79 -8.16 3.11
C ILE A 36 6.08 -7.35 3.09
N ALA A 37 6.06 -6.23 2.35
CA ALA A 37 7.13 -5.25 2.31
C ALA A 37 6.56 -3.83 2.36
N PRO A 38 7.25 -2.88 3.02
CA PRO A 38 6.79 -1.50 3.05
C PRO A 38 7.01 -0.83 1.69
N TYR A 39 6.08 0.02 1.28
CA TYR A 39 6.31 0.96 0.19
C TYR A 39 7.17 2.12 0.67
N GLY A 40 7.99 2.63 -0.23
CA GLY A 40 8.87 3.76 0.06
C GLY A 40 8.76 4.86 -0.98
N ILE A 41 8.97 6.08 -0.51
CA ILE A 41 9.13 7.28 -1.36
C ILE A 41 10.62 7.53 -1.50
N ALA A 42 11.15 7.45 -2.72
CA ALA A 42 12.57 7.65 -2.97
C ALA A 42 12.93 9.14 -2.98
N VAL A 43 13.97 9.48 -2.24
CA VAL A 43 14.56 10.82 -2.22
C VAL A 43 16.08 10.71 -2.29
N ASN A 44 16.76 11.80 -2.68
CA ASN A 44 18.21 11.83 -2.70
C ASN A 44 18.77 11.62 -1.30
N LYS A 45 19.84 10.80 -1.20
CA LYS A 45 20.49 10.52 0.09
C LYS A 45 20.97 11.82 0.73
N GLY A 46 20.63 12.00 2.00
CA GLY A 46 21.00 13.20 2.77
C GLY A 46 20.18 14.44 2.46
N ALA A 47 19.15 14.36 1.60
CA ALA A 47 18.32 15.51 1.28
C ALA A 47 17.45 15.93 2.49
N PRO A 48 17.32 17.25 2.75
CA PRO A 48 16.41 17.74 3.81
C PRO A 48 14.96 17.33 3.59
N LEU A 49 14.56 17.05 2.34
CA LEU A 49 13.22 16.61 1.98
C LEU A 49 12.82 15.30 2.67
N THR A 50 13.77 14.44 3.02
CA THR A 50 13.50 13.18 3.73
C THR A 50 12.74 13.42 5.03
N ASP A 51 13.22 14.33 5.87
CA ASP A 51 12.57 14.66 7.14
C ASP A 51 11.22 15.35 6.95
N VAL A 52 11.12 16.21 5.94
CA VAL A 52 9.85 16.90 5.60
C VAL A 52 8.78 15.88 5.22
N ILE A 53 9.11 14.93 4.34
CA ILE A 53 8.16 13.87 3.93
C ILE A 53 7.79 13.00 5.12
N LYS A 54 8.77 12.55 5.90
CA LYS A 54 8.53 11.71 7.08
C LYS A 54 7.58 12.38 8.07
N ASN A 55 7.88 13.62 8.43
CA ASN A 55 7.08 14.37 9.41
C ASN A 55 5.67 14.69 8.89
N THR A 56 5.56 15.03 7.61
CA THR A 56 4.26 15.27 6.98
C THR A 56 3.42 13.99 6.91
N LEU A 57 4.02 12.87 6.53
CA LEU A 57 3.32 11.59 6.52
C LEU A 57 2.86 11.21 7.93
N GLN A 58 3.71 11.39 8.94
CA GLN A 58 3.33 11.12 10.33
C GLN A 58 2.13 11.98 10.76
N ALA A 59 2.13 13.26 10.42
CA ALA A 59 1.00 14.14 10.72
C ALA A 59 -0.30 13.68 10.05
N LEU A 60 -0.23 13.18 8.82
CA LEU A 60 -1.39 12.63 8.11
C LEU A 60 -1.87 11.31 8.73
N ILE A 61 -0.96 10.51 9.27
CA ILE A 61 -1.31 9.30 10.02
C ILE A 61 -2.04 9.69 11.31
N ASP A 62 -1.49 10.65 12.05
CA ASP A 62 -2.00 11.06 13.35
C ASP A 62 -3.38 11.74 13.26
N ASP A 63 -3.63 12.50 12.20
CA ASP A 63 -4.91 13.21 12.02
C ASP A 63 -6.00 12.35 11.33
N GLY A 64 -5.68 11.12 10.92
CA GLY A 64 -6.62 10.19 10.29
C GLY A 64 -6.77 10.34 8.78
N THR A 65 -6.14 11.32 8.14
CA THR A 65 -6.20 11.53 6.69
C THR A 65 -5.61 10.35 5.93
N TYR A 66 -4.47 9.82 6.38
CA TYR A 66 -3.83 8.65 5.82
C TYR A 66 -4.78 7.44 5.79
N THR A 67 -5.36 7.08 6.91
CA THR A 67 -6.31 5.96 7.02
C THR A 67 -7.53 6.18 6.14
N LYS A 68 -8.04 7.41 6.06
CA LYS A 68 -9.18 7.74 5.20
C LYS A 68 -8.88 7.52 3.72
N ILE A 69 -7.68 7.90 3.27
CA ILE A 69 -7.26 7.68 1.88
C ILE A 69 -7.12 6.19 1.59
N LEU A 70 -6.46 5.43 2.47
CA LEU A 70 -6.32 3.99 2.30
C LEU A 70 -7.67 3.28 2.25
N THR A 71 -8.60 3.67 3.11
CA THR A 71 -9.96 3.10 3.15
C THR A 71 -10.71 3.38 1.86
N LYS A 72 -10.56 4.59 1.30
CA LYS A 72 -11.16 4.95 0.02
C LYS A 72 -10.73 3.99 -1.10
N TRP A 73 -9.49 3.52 -1.06
CA TRP A 73 -8.93 2.64 -2.08
C TRP A 73 -8.97 1.15 -1.71
N GLY A 74 -9.56 0.80 -0.55
CA GLY A 74 -9.70 -0.59 -0.10
C GLY A 74 -8.41 -1.25 0.38
N VAL A 75 -7.38 -0.47 0.72
CA VAL A 75 -6.05 -0.96 1.12
C VAL A 75 -5.68 -0.63 2.57
N GLN A 76 -6.66 -0.36 3.39
CA GLN A 76 -6.48 0.03 4.80
C GLN A 76 -5.75 -1.04 5.64
N ASP A 77 -5.87 -2.30 5.27
CA ASP A 77 -5.22 -3.41 6.00
C ASP A 77 -3.69 -3.37 5.88
N GLY A 78 -3.17 -2.70 4.86
CA GLY A 78 -1.73 -2.47 4.68
C GLY A 78 -1.23 -1.17 5.30
N GLY A 79 -2.07 -0.44 6.03
CA GLY A 79 -1.70 0.82 6.66
C GLY A 79 -0.64 0.66 7.75
N VAL A 80 0.21 1.67 7.89
CA VAL A 80 1.23 1.73 8.96
C VAL A 80 0.83 2.76 10.02
N THR A 81 1.35 2.59 11.23
CA THR A 81 1.08 3.51 12.35
C THR A 81 2.17 4.55 12.54
N ALA A 82 3.31 4.38 11.90
CA ALA A 82 4.44 5.30 12.00
C ALA A 82 5.16 5.40 10.65
N ALA A 83 5.52 6.64 10.28
CA ALA A 83 6.39 6.91 9.15
C ALA A 83 7.84 6.61 9.54
N ASP A 84 8.57 5.86 8.70
CA ASP A 84 9.94 5.47 8.99
C ASP A 84 10.82 5.64 7.75
N VAL A 85 12.09 5.94 7.98
CA VAL A 85 13.10 6.06 6.92
C VAL A 85 13.76 4.71 6.69
N ASN A 86 13.83 4.27 5.44
CA ASN A 86 14.44 2.99 5.05
C ASN A 86 13.82 1.78 5.78
N ALA A 87 12.51 1.77 5.95
CA ALA A 87 11.80 0.72 6.68
C ALA A 87 12.09 -0.69 6.11
N ALA A 88 12.24 -0.83 4.80
CA ALA A 88 12.53 -2.11 4.16
C ALA A 88 13.88 -2.72 4.59
N SER A 89 14.87 -1.88 4.90
CA SER A 89 16.18 -2.37 5.36
C SER A 89 16.20 -2.83 6.82
N LYS A 90 15.10 -2.62 7.55
CA LYS A 90 14.96 -2.98 8.96
C LYS A 90 14.16 -4.27 9.18
N GLN A 91 13.73 -4.89 8.09
CA GLN A 91 12.98 -6.15 8.13
C GLN A 91 13.90 -7.37 8.17
#